data_8386a249da2fb3a6fc50cfdd00d402e1
#
_entry.id   8386a249da2fb3a6fc50cfdd00d402e1
#
_cell.length_a   1.000
_cell.length_b   1.000
_cell.length_c   1.000
_cell.angle_alpha   90.00
_cell.angle_beta   90.00
_cell.angle_gamma   90.00
#
_symmetry.space_group_name_H-M   'P 1'
#
loop_
_entity.id
_entity.type
_entity.pdbx_description
1 polymer ?
#
loop_
_entity_poly.entity_id
_entity_poly.type
_entity_poly.pdbx_seq_one_letter_code
_entity_poly.pdbx_strand_id
1 'polypeptide(L)'
;MARKSRSHATDPLASFPEWARRLAERYYTKTVSTFILHGDVRDLQPAGDKNARKFVPLRTFLSDELFGSRDLVAFYDRSSGIRLATPEMQKDFMAAVAGYDTLFGTEYAKAVPKDPARAFPLLESYARVRIADGRSVAIVIDFAETVAPAGDLGFMPGEDRYALVTLVKWAQDPQFLSADFSVCLVAENLAELNPRIGRNPYASQIEIPLPDEKERLEYIEWKLSGKPVREVSEIAAGPMAQMTAGMSRVALDRVLTEAMSGPKLTADRLKEKKKEIIQAEVHGLLEFIEPAFSIDMVAGHARAKDLLLQTAWAIQTGKSDVVTMGFLSWCPVGTGKTFLAS
;
A
#
# COMPACT_ATOMS: atom_id res chain seq x y z
N MET A 1 -8.07 -51.60 1.65
CA MET A 1 -7.48 -50.46 2.38
C MET A 1 -7.85 -49.15 1.64
N ALA A 2 -8.84 -48.45 2.15
CA ALA A 2 -9.38 -47.23 1.53
C ALA A 2 -8.50 -46.03 1.87
N ARG A 3 -7.95 -45.35 0.83
CA ARG A 3 -7.29 -44.06 0.97
C ARG A 3 -8.34 -43.02 1.42
N LYS A 4 -8.26 -42.59 2.67
CA LYS A 4 -9.00 -41.42 3.15
C LYS A 4 -8.58 -40.23 2.28
N SER A 5 -9.53 -39.67 1.55
CA SER A 5 -9.41 -38.37 0.86
C SER A 5 -9.06 -37.31 1.93
N ARG A 6 -7.89 -36.67 1.79
CA ARG A 6 -7.59 -35.45 2.52
C ARG A 6 -8.63 -34.40 2.07
N SER A 7 -9.48 -34.00 3.01
CA SER A 7 -10.31 -32.80 2.84
C SER A 7 -9.40 -31.65 2.37
N HIS A 8 -9.81 -30.93 1.33
CA HIS A 8 -9.18 -29.67 0.92
C HIS A 8 -9.29 -28.71 2.12
N ALA A 9 -8.23 -28.62 2.89
CA ALA A 9 -8.07 -27.49 3.80
C ALA A 9 -8.00 -26.26 2.87
N THR A 10 -8.98 -25.39 2.95
CA THR A 10 -8.98 -24.09 2.27
C THR A 10 -7.70 -23.37 2.69
N ASP A 11 -6.88 -22.98 1.73
CA ASP A 11 -5.67 -22.18 1.97
C ASP A 11 -6.07 -20.93 2.77
N PRO A 12 -5.59 -20.77 4.00
CA PRO A 12 -5.96 -19.62 4.84
C PRO A 12 -5.57 -18.27 4.22
N LEU A 13 -4.64 -18.27 3.26
CA LEU A 13 -4.20 -17.09 2.54
C LEU A 13 -5.01 -16.81 1.27
N ALA A 14 -5.93 -17.69 0.87
CA ALA A 14 -6.69 -17.55 -0.37
C ALA A 14 -7.60 -16.31 -0.42
N SER A 15 -7.98 -15.77 0.75
CA SER A 15 -8.79 -14.53 0.88
C SER A 15 -7.95 -13.25 0.86
N PHE A 16 -6.63 -13.36 1.02
CA PHE A 16 -5.73 -12.22 1.12
C PHE A 16 -5.41 -11.64 -0.27
N PRO A 17 -5.21 -10.31 -0.37
CA PRO A 17 -4.68 -9.70 -1.58
C PRO A 17 -3.28 -10.25 -1.90
N GLU A 18 -2.90 -10.19 -3.17
CA GLU A 18 -1.66 -10.82 -3.65
C GLU A 18 -0.41 -10.32 -2.91
N TRP A 19 -0.32 -9.02 -2.63
CA TRP A 19 0.80 -8.44 -1.89
C TRP A 19 0.93 -9.04 -0.47
N ALA A 20 -0.20 -9.27 0.23
CA ALA A 20 -0.20 -9.85 1.57
C ALA A 20 0.18 -11.34 1.54
N ARG A 21 -0.24 -12.08 0.50
CA ARG A 21 0.21 -13.47 0.28
C ARG A 21 1.72 -13.54 0.05
N ARG A 22 2.27 -12.65 -0.78
CA ARG A 22 3.72 -12.54 -1.01
C ARG A 22 4.48 -12.25 0.30
N LEU A 23 3.94 -11.37 1.16
CA LEU A 23 4.53 -11.10 2.46
C LEU A 23 4.53 -12.37 3.33
N ALA A 24 3.39 -13.03 3.45
CA ALA A 24 3.24 -14.25 4.23
C ALA A 24 4.17 -15.37 3.73
N GLU A 25 4.26 -15.59 2.43
CA GLU A 25 5.18 -16.58 1.82
C GLU A 25 6.63 -16.30 2.20
N ARG A 26 7.10 -15.03 2.06
CA ARG A 26 8.47 -14.64 2.43
C ARG A 26 8.72 -14.75 3.93
N TYR A 27 7.72 -14.45 4.74
CA TYR A 27 7.78 -14.65 6.18
C TYR A 27 7.98 -16.12 6.55
N TYR A 28 7.21 -17.04 5.95
CA TYR A 28 7.32 -18.47 6.23
C TYR A 28 8.65 -19.09 5.79
N THR A 29 9.36 -18.49 4.84
CA THR A 29 10.72 -18.93 4.48
C THR A 29 11.77 -18.60 5.55
N LYS A 30 11.42 -17.75 6.53
CA LYS A 30 12.31 -17.27 7.62
C LYS A 30 13.64 -16.69 7.12
N THR A 31 13.65 -16.15 5.91
CA THR A 31 14.86 -15.53 5.33
C THR A 31 14.98 -14.06 5.69
N VAL A 32 13.85 -13.42 5.98
CA VAL A 32 13.76 -12.00 6.36
C VAL A 32 12.73 -11.80 7.46
N SER A 33 12.99 -10.86 8.36
CA SER A 33 12.06 -10.42 9.40
C SER A 33 11.55 -8.99 9.18
N THR A 34 12.12 -8.27 8.21
CA THR A 34 11.78 -6.88 7.91
C THR A 34 11.14 -6.78 6.53
N PHE A 35 9.98 -6.15 6.48
CA PHE A 35 9.19 -5.93 5.27
C PHE A 35 8.98 -4.43 5.07
N ILE A 36 9.08 -3.96 3.83
CA ILE A 36 8.82 -2.57 3.45
C ILE A 36 7.58 -2.57 2.57
N LEU A 37 6.47 -2.09 3.10
CA LEU A 37 5.22 -1.91 2.38
C LEU A 37 5.22 -0.51 1.75
N HIS A 38 5.07 -0.42 0.44
CA HIS A 38 5.08 0.85 -0.27
C HIS A 38 4.05 0.88 -1.41
N GLY A 39 3.81 2.05 -1.99
CA GLY A 39 2.81 2.27 -3.03
C GLY A 39 1.49 2.73 -2.45
N ASP A 40 0.36 2.10 -2.83
CA ASP A 40 -0.98 2.52 -2.42
C ASP A 40 -1.33 2.08 -0.98
N VAL A 41 -0.46 2.43 -0.03
CA VAL A 41 -0.55 2.04 1.38
C VAL A 41 -1.69 2.74 2.14
N ARG A 42 -2.26 3.81 1.56
CA ARG A 42 -3.38 4.56 2.16
C ARG A 42 -4.74 4.10 1.65
N ASP A 43 -4.76 3.15 0.71
CA ASP A 43 -6.00 2.60 0.18
C ASP A 43 -6.65 1.57 1.12
N LEU A 44 -7.94 1.35 0.90
CA LEU A 44 -8.70 0.32 1.61
C LEU A 44 -8.27 -1.07 1.14
N GLN A 45 -8.12 -1.99 2.09
CA GLN A 45 -7.72 -3.37 1.83
C GLN A 45 -8.91 -4.31 2.01
N PRO A 46 -9.06 -5.33 1.14
CA PRO A 46 -10.10 -6.34 1.28
C PRO A 46 -9.82 -7.25 2.48
N ALA A 47 -10.76 -7.33 3.41
CA ALA A 47 -10.69 -8.10 4.65
C ALA A 47 -11.86 -9.08 4.75
N GLY A 48 -11.69 -10.14 5.53
CA GLY A 48 -12.69 -11.19 5.73
C GLY A 48 -12.86 -12.14 4.54
N ASP A 49 -13.70 -13.14 4.71
CA ASP A 49 -14.03 -14.12 3.68
C ASP A 49 -14.89 -13.54 2.57
N LYS A 50 -14.96 -14.23 1.42
CA LYS A 50 -15.78 -13.81 0.27
C LYS A 50 -17.25 -13.53 0.62
N ASN A 51 -17.81 -14.24 1.59
CA ASN A 51 -19.22 -14.09 2.03
C ASN A 51 -19.40 -12.97 3.07
N ALA A 52 -18.32 -12.52 3.71
CA ALA A 52 -18.31 -11.48 4.74
C ALA A 52 -17.26 -10.41 4.41
N ARG A 53 -17.09 -10.12 3.11
CA ARG A 53 -16.10 -9.16 2.62
C ARG A 53 -16.34 -7.77 3.20
N LYS A 54 -15.26 -7.17 3.70
CA LYS A 54 -15.19 -5.77 4.16
C LYS A 54 -14.00 -5.10 3.51
N PHE A 55 -14.02 -3.78 3.49
CA PHE A 55 -12.87 -3.00 3.06
C PHE A 55 -12.45 -2.09 4.21
N VAL A 56 -11.21 -2.23 4.65
CA VAL A 56 -10.68 -1.59 5.86
C VAL A 56 -9.37 -0.87 5.57
N PRO A 57 -8.99 0.15 6.37
CA PRO A 57 -7.66 0.76 6.27
C PRO A 57 -6.55 -0.28 6.45
N LEU A 58 -5.38 -0.04 5.83
CA LEU A 58 -4.21 -0.94 5.91
C LEU A 58 -3.86 -1.30 7.36
N ARG A 59 -3.88 -0.34 8.28
CA ARG A 59 -3.60 -0.57 9.71
C ARG A 59 -4.51 -1.64 10.30
N THR A 60 -5.82 -1.56 10.02
CA THR A 60 -6.81 -2.54 10.50
C THR A 60 -6.58 -3.90 9.83
N PHE A 61 -6.29 -3.92 8.53
CA PHE A 61 -5.95 -5.15 7.83
C PHE A 61 -4.70 -5.82 8.41
N LEU A 62 -3.66 -5.05 8.71
CA LEU A 62 -2.45 -5.58 9.34
C LEU A 62 -2.70 -6.13 10.73
N SER A 63 -3.52 -5.44 11.58
CA SER A 63 -3.79 -5.90 12.94
C SER A 63 -4.70 -7.12 12.99
N ASP A 64 -5.77 -7.12 12.20
CA ASP A 64 -6.88 -8.07 12.38
C ASP A 64 -6.76 -9.29 11.46
N GLU A 65 -6.21 -9.09 10.25
CA GLU A 65 -6.12 -10.15 9.25
C GLU A 65 -4.69 -10.72 9.16
N LEU A 66 -3.69 -9.90 8.81
CA LEU A 66 -2.33 -10.39 8.55
C LEU A 66 -1.62 -10.82 9.82
N PHE A 67 -1.71 -10.04 10.89
CA PHE A 67 -1.09 -10.30 12.19
C PHE A 67 -2.09 -10.68 13.27
N GLY A 68 -3.35 -10.97 12.92
CA GLY A 68 -4.40 -11.28 13.89
C GLY A 68 -4.12 -12.53 14.75
N SER A 69 -3.27 -13.43 14.28
CA SER A 69 -2.81 -14.60 15.04
C SER A 69 -1.59 -14.36 15.93
N ARG A 70 -1.01 -13.13 15.90
CA ARG A 70 0.15 -12.78 16.70
C ARG A 70 -0.22 -12.51 18.15
N ASP A 71 0.65 -12.91 19.07
CA ASP A 71 0.47 -12.58 20.48
C ASP A 71 0.57 -11.09 20.76
N LEU A 72 1.40 -10.39 19.97
CA LEU A 72 1.65 -8.96 20.13
C LEU A 72 1.80 -8.26 18.79
N VAL A 73 1.03 -7.18 18.61
CA VAL A 73 1.13 -6.28 17.45
C VAL A 73 1.28 -4.84 17.95
N ALA A 74 2.44 -4.24 17.70
CA ALA A 74 2.74 -2.87 18.06
C ALA A 74 2.77 -1.98 16.82
N PHE A 75 2.16 -0.82 16.90
CA PHE A 75 2.21 0.24 15.90
C PHE A 75 3.02 1.41 16.44
N TYR A 76 3.80 2.00 15.59
CA TYR A 76 4.56 3.20 15.91
C TYR A 76 4.49 4.21 14.76
N ASP A 77 4.27 5.45 15.11
CA ASP A 77 4.56 6.63 14.30
C ASP A 77 5.06 7.78 15.19
N ARG A 78 5.75 8.77 14.60
CA ARG A 78 6.32 9.89 15.38
C ARG A 78 5.28 10.77 16.07
N SER A 79 4.07 10.83 15.56
CA SER A 79 2.98 11.65 16.11
C SER A 79 2.31 10.97 17.30
N SER A 80 1.95 9.70 17.15
CA SER A 80 1.20 8.94 18.13
C SER A 80 2.08 8.22 19.16
N GLY A 81 3.34 7.91 18.78
CA GLY A 81 4.21 7.03 19.55
C GLY A 81 3.79 5.57 19.47
N ILE A 82 4.11 4.78 20.49
CA ILE A 82 3.84 3.35 20.54
C ILE A 82 2.38 3.09 20.91
N ARG A 83 1.68 2.27 20.13
CA ARG A 83 0.31 1.82 20.34
C ARG A 83 0.21 0.33 20.06
N LEU A 84 -0.42 -0.44 20.94
CA LEU A 84 -0.66 -1.85 20.70
C LEU A 84 -2.04 -2.06 20.05
N ALA A 85 -2.20 -3.18 19.35
CA ALA A 85 -3.41 -3.47 18.57
C ALA A 85 -4.66 -3.63 19.46
N THR A 86 -4.52 -4.26 20.64
CA THR A 86 -5.65 -4.48 21.55
C THR A 86 -5.41 -3.86 22.92
N PRO A 87 -6.47 -3.58 23.70
CA PRO A 87 -6.35 -3.11 25.09
C PRO A 87 -5.53 -4.03 25.98
N GLU A 88 -5.65 -5.33 25.79
CA GLU A 88 -4.90 -6.36 26.55
C GLU A 88 -3.40 -6.26 26.25
N MET A 89 -3.03 -6.18 24.98
CA MET A 89 -1.65 -5.97 24.55
C MET A 89 -1.11 -4.64 25.10
N GLN A 90 -1.93 -3.58 25.08
CA GLN A 90 -1.56 -2.27 25.62
C GLN A 90 -1.28 -2.34 27.13
N LYS A 91 -2.10 -3.10 27.88
CA LYS A 91 -1.90 -3.32 29.32
C LYS A 91 -0.60 -4.08 29.60
N ASP A 92 -0.33 -5.15 28.82
CA ASP A 92 0.90 -5.92 28.92
C ASP A 92 2.14 -5.05 28.61
N PHE A 93 2.06 -4.22 27.58
CA PHE A 93 3.11 -3.26 27.25
C PHE A 93 3.37 -2.26 28.39
N MET A 94 2.33 -1.66 28.98
CA MET A 94 2.48 -0.70 30.07
C MET A 94 3.08 -1.34 31.32
N ALA A 95 2.77 -2.60 31.59
CA ALA A 95 3.43 -3.34 32.70
C ALA A 95 4.94 -3.55 32.41
N ALA A 96 5.30 -3.84 31.16
CA ALA A 96 6.70 -3.96 30.76
C ALA A 96 7.43 -2.59 30.84
N VAL A 97 6.76 -1.49 30.47
CA VAL A 97 7.30 -0.14 30.60
C VAL A 97 7.59 0.22 32.07
N ALA A 98 6.70 -0.13 33.00
CA ALA A 98 6.93 0.10 34.42
C ALA A 98 8.14 -0.71 34.94
N GLY A 99 8.32 -1.94 34.44
CA GLY A 99 9.52 -2.73 34.70
C GLY A 99 10.79 -2.10 34.14
N TYR A 100 10.72 -1.57 32.92
CA TYR A 100 11.82 -0.85 32.28
C TYR A 100 12.20 0.41 33.10
N ASP A 101 11.20 1.20 33.57
CA ASP A 101 11.44 2.36 34.42
C ASP A 101 12.18 2.00 35.70
N THR A 102 11.83 0.87 36.31
CA THR A 102 12.48 0.38 37.52
C THR A 102 13.96 0.03 37.29
N LEU A 103 14.26 -0.58 36.14
CA LEU A 103 15.62 -1.03 35.79
C LEU A 103 16.53 0.13 35.35
N PHE A 104 15.98 1.12 34.63
CA PHE A 104 16.76 2.17 33.99
C PHE A 104 16.59 3.54 34.61
N GLY A 105 15.74 3.66 35.67
CA GLY A 105 15.49 4.94 36.35
C GLY A 105 14.76 5.96 35.47
N THR A 106 13.93 5.49 34.55
CA THR A 106 13.10 6.35 33.71
C THR A 106 11.69 6.51 34.26
N GLU A 107 10.88 7.38 33.66
CA GLU A 107 9.48 7.61 34.06
C GLU A 107 8.53 7.45 32.84
N TYR A 108 8.85 6.55 31.94
CA TYR A 108 8.10 6.34 30.69
C TYR A 108 6.68 5.82 30.90
N ALA A 109 6.41 5.16 32.04
CA ALA A 109 5.05 4.76 32.39
C ALA A 109 4.11 5.97 32.61
N LYS A 110 4.63 7.13 32.98
CA LYS A 110 3.87 8.39 33.10
C LYS A 110 3.60 9.01 31.72
N ALA A 111 4.59 8.94 30.82
CA ALA A 111 4.49 9.47 29.45
C ALA A 111 5.41 8.66 28.52
N VAL A 112 4.82 7.74 27.77
CA VAL A 112 5.56 6.92 26.80
C VAL A 112 6.20 7.82 25.74
N PRO A 113 7.53 7.70 25.50
CA PRO A 113 8.23 8.56 24.56
C PRO A 113 7.74 8.33 23.13
N LYS A 114 7.68 9.40 22.34
CA LYS A 114 7.28 9.37 20.93
C LYS A 114 8.48 9.50 19.98
N ASP A 115 9.57 10.10 20.43
CA ASP A 115 10.76 10.22 19.60
C ASP A 115 11.46 8.87 19.43
N PRO A 116 12.01 8.58 18.22
CA PRO A 116 12.60 7.28 17.93
C PRO A 116 13.75 6.90 18.84
N ALA A 117 14.55 7.88 19.29
CA ALA A 117 15.75 7.61 20.08
C ALA A 117 15.44 7.02 21.46
N ARG A 118 14.24 7.31 22.00
CA ARG A 118 13.74 6.76 23.28
C ARG A 118 12.70 5.66 23.09
N ALA A 119 11.87 5.76 22.06
CA ALA A 119 10.82 4.80 21.79
C ALA A 119 11.37 3.44 21.31
N PHE A 120 12.40 3.43 20.45
CA PHE A 120 12.95 2.20 19.88
C PHE A 120 13.66 1.32 20.89
N PRO A 121 14.51 1.84 21.83
CA PRO A 121 15.04 1.00 22.90
C PRO A 121 13.97 0.34 23.75
N LEU A 122 12.87 1.06 24.01
CA LEU A 122 11.74 0.53 24.76
C LEU A 122 11.02 -0.58 23.99
N LEU A 123 10.74 -0.37 22.69
CA LEU A 123 10.17 -1.39 21.80
C LEU A 123 11.08 -2.61 21.66
N GLU A 124 12.39 -2.40 21.49
CA GLU A 124 13.37 -3.48 21.37
C GLU A 124 13.43 -4.32 22.65
N SER A 125 13.52 -3.67 23.82
CA SER A 125 13.54 -4.36 25.11
C SER A 125 12.26 -5.18 25.31
N TYR A 126 11.09 -4.59 25.01
CA TYR A 126 9.80 -5.26 25.10
C TYR A 126 9.74 -6.48 24.15
N ALA A 127 10.10 -6.31 22.88
CA ALA A 127 10.10 -7.39 21.90
C ALA A 127 11.03 -8.54 22.33
N ARG A 128 12.27 -8.24 22.77
CA ARG A 128 13.22 -9.27 23.19
C ARG A 128 12.72 -10.10 24.36
N VAL A 129 12.12 -9.45 25.38
CA VAL A 129 11.54 -10.15 26.53
C VAL A 129 10.39 -11.06 26.07
N ARG A 130 9.49 -10.55 25.24
CA ARG A 130 8.33 -11.35 24.77
C ARG A 130 8.72 -12.49 23.84
N ILE A 131 9.73 -12.30 22.99
CA ILE A 131 10.32 -13.37 22.17
C ILE A 131 10.98 -14.45 23.07
N ALA A 132 11.68 -14.04 24.13
CA ALA A 132 12.25 -14.99 25.09
C ALA A 132 11.17 -15.79 25.85
N ASP A 133 9.99 -15.19 26.05
CA ASP A 133 8.79 -15.87 26.59
C ASP A 133 8.09 -16.79 25.55
N GLY A 134 8.64 -16.92 24.34
CA GLY A 134 8.10 -17.73 23.24
C GLY A 134 6.91 -17.10 22.52
N ARG A 135 6.67 -15.80 22.68
CA ARG A 135 5.57 -15.08 22.03
C ARG A 135 5.96 -14.56 20.66
N SER A 136 4.98 -14.54 19.77
CA SER A 136 5.09 -13.96 18.42
C SER A 136 4.85 -12.44 18.45
N VAL A 137 5.73 -11.67 17.80
CA VAL A 137 5.71 -10.20 17.84
C VAL A 137 5.75 -9.61 16.44
N ALA A 138 4.85 -8.68 16.16
CA ALA A 138 4.89 -7.83 14.97
C ALA A 138 4.99 -6.35 15.37
N ILE A 139 5.88 -5.61 14.72
CA ILE A 139 6.02 -4.16 14.86
C ILE A 139 5.73 -3.52 13.51
N VAL A 140 4.78 -2.60 13.47
CA VAL A 140 4.44 -1.81 12.28
C VAL A 140 4.87 -0.37 12.52
N ILE A 141 5.76 0.14 11.69
CA ILE A 141 6.22 1.53 11.72
C ILE A 141 5.56 2.25 10.54
N ASP A 142 4.56 3.07 10.83
CA ASP A 142 3.86 3.87 9.84
C ASP A 142 4.60 5.18 9.58
N PHE A 143 4.44 5.75 8.38
CA PHE A 143 5.20 6.93 7.94
C PHE A 143 6.71 6.71 8.09
N ALA A 144 7.20 5.56 7.66
CA ALA A 144 8.58 5.13 7.86
C ALA A 144 9.61 6.11 7.26
N GLU A 145 9.25 6.84 6.20
CA GLU A 145 10.03 7.93 5.61
C GLU A 145 10.30 9.08 6.59
N THR A 146 9.41 9.31 7.55
CA THR A 146 9.63 10.32 8.61
C THR A 146 10.59 9.86 9.70
N VAL A 147 10.79 8.56 9.82
CA VAL A 147 11.66 7.92 10.83
C VAL A 147 13.06 7.68 10.27
N ALA A 148 13.14 7.29 9.03
CA ALA A 148 14.40 7.03 8.33
C ALA A 148 14.35 7.65 6.91
N PRO A 149 14.35 8.99 6.80
CA PRO A 149 14.20 9.69 5.54
C PRO A 149 15.38 9.43 4.58
N ALA A 150 15.10 9.54 3.29
CA ALA A 150 16.15 9.60 2.27
C ALA A 150 17.03 10.83 2.52
N GLY A 151 18.32 10.71 2.29
CA GLY A 151 19.27 11.81 2.44
C GLY A 151 20.67 11.35 2.82
N ASP A 152 21.58 12.31 2.85
CA ASP A 152 22.97 12.06 3.27
C ASP A 152 23.03 12.00 4.81
N LEU A 153 23.72 10.96 5.30
CA LEU A 153 23.94 10.76 6.73
C LEU A 153 24.64 11.96 7.42
N GLY A 154 25.46 12.70 6.68
CA GLY A 154 26.18 13.87 7.21
C GLY A 154 25.24 14.99 7.66
N PHE A 155 24.12 15.15 6.97
CA PHE A 155 23.11 16.19 7.23
C PHE A 155 21.89 15.68 8.01
N MET A 156 21.80 14.38 8.26
CA MET A 156 20.67 13.77 8.96
C MET A 156 20.70 14.13 10.45
N PRO A 157 19.56 14.51 11.06
CA PRO A 157 19.44 14.70 12.50
C PRO A 157 19.88 13.47 13.30
N GLY A 158 20.39 13.68 14.51
CA GLY A 158 20.89 12.59 15.35
C GLY A 158 19.86 11.52 15.65
N GLU A 159 18.61 11.91 15.86
CA GLU A 159 17.48 10.99 16.09
C GLU A 159 17.20 10.10 14.88
N ASP A 160 17.20 10.67 13.67
CA ASP A 160 16.95 9.94 12.44
C ASP A 160 18.10 8.97 12.14
N ARG A 161 19.35 9.38 12.39
CA ARG A 161 20.51 8.48 12.29
C ARG A 161 20.41 7.32 13.28
N TYR A 162 19.99 7.59 14.51
CA TYR A 162 19.76 6.56 15.52
C TYR A 162 18.70 5.56 15.05
N ALA A 163 17.53 6.09 14.62
CA ALA A 163 16.45 5.26 14.11
C ALA A 163 16.86 4.41 12.91
N LEU A 164 17.53 5.01 11.91
CA LEU A 164 18.05 4.31 10.75
C LEU A 164 18.98 3.15 11.14
N VAL A 165 19.96 3.41 12.01
CA VAL A 165 20.90 2.37 12.46
C VAL A 165 20.18 1.27 13.22
N THR A 166 19.20 1.62 14.06
CA THR A 166 18.42 0.65 14.82
C THR A 166 17.59 -0.25 13.90
N LEU A 167 16.91 0.30 12.90
CA LEU A 167 16.14 -0.49 11.94
C LEU A 167 17.01 -1.42 11.10
N VAL A 168 18.20 -0.96 10.68
CA VAL A 168 19.17 -1.81 9.98
C VAL A 168 19.68 -2.93 10.90
N LYS A 169 19.96 -2.64 12.18
CA LYS A 169 20.35 -3.67 13.17
C LYS A 169 19.25 -4.70 13.40
N TRP A 170 17.99 -4.27 13.56
CA TRP A 170 16.87 -5.19 13.75
C TRP A 170 16.69 -6.15 12.58
N ALA A 171 16.85 -5.66 11.36
CA ALA A 171 16.76 -6.50 10.17
C ALA A 171 17.83 -7.61 10.12
N GLN A 172 19.00 -7.37 10.71
CA GLN A 172 20.15 -8.28 10.68
C GLN A 172 20.33 -9.08 11.98
N ASP A 173 19.50 -8.82 13.00
CA ASP A 173 19.66 -9.43 14.33
C ASP A 173 19.33 -10.93 14.28
N PRO A 174 20.28 -11.83 14.63
CA PRO A 174 20.06 -13.27 14.59
C PRO A 174 18.91 -13.73 15.49
N GLN A 175 18.69 -13.08 16.63
CA GLN A 175 17.57 -13.39 17.52
C GLN A 175 16.23 -13.09 16.86
N PHE A 176 16.12 -11.94 16.18
CA PHE A 176 14.90 -11.55 15.47
C PHE A 176 14.65 -12.39 14.22
N LEU A 177 15.72 -12.77 13.50
CA LEU A 177 15.62 -13.65 12.32
C LEU A 177 15.19 -15.08 12.68
N SER A 178 15.61 -15.60 13.85
CA SER A 178 15.27 -16.94 14.29
C SER A 178 13.93 -17.04 15.02
N ALA A 179 13.43 -15.93 15.54
CA ALA A 179 12.18 -15.85 16.28
C ALA A 179 10.95 -15.71 15.40
N ASP A 180 9.77 -15.81 16.00
CA ASP A 180 8.51 -15.42 15.38
C ASP A 180 8.31 -13.90 15.52
N PHE A 181 9.13 -13.17 14.78
CA PHE A 181 9.23 -11.70 14.83
C PHE A 181 9.15 -11.10 13.43
N SER A 182 8.46 -9.98 13.30
CA SER A 182 8.42 -9.22 12.06
C SER A 182 8.34 -7.72 12.31
N VAL A 183 9.02 -6.95 11.44
CA VAL A 183 8.92 -5.49 11.34
C VAL A 183 8.35 -5.13 9.98
N CYS A 184 7.29 -4.34 9.95
CA CYS A 184 6.73 -3.76 8.74
C CYS A 184 6.94 -2.25 8.73
N LEU A 185 7.70 -1.77 7.78
CA LEU A 185 7.89 -0.34 7.50
C LEU A 185 6.87 0.05 6.44
N VAL A 186 6.01 1.01 6.73
CA VAL A 186 4.98 1.48 5.79
C VAL A 186 5.36 2.88 5.31
N ALA A 187 5.55 3.04 4.01
CA ALA A 187 5.91 4.29 3.35
C ALA A 187 5.12 4.43 2.04
N GLU A 188 4.68 5.63 1.69
CA GLU A 188 3.97 5.85 0.42
C GLU A 188 4.92 5.71 -0.76
N ASN A 189 6.08 6.31 -0.66
CA ASN A 189 7.09 6.30 -1.71
C ASN A 189 8.41 5.71 -1.22
N LEU A 190 8.83 4.60 -1.83
CA LEU A 190 10.09 3.95 -1.50
C LEU A 190 11.30 4.87 -1.68
N ALA A 191 11.24 5.85 -2.57
CA ALA A 191 12.33 6.80 -2.81
C ALA A 191 12.53 7.80 -1.65
N GLU A 192 11.52 7.99 -0.80
CA GLU A 192 11.60 8.85 0.39
C GLU A 192 12.21 8.12 1.59
N LEU A 193 12.27 6.79 1.55
CA LEU A 193 12.92 5.97 2.57
C LEU A 193 14.42 5.87 2.31
N ASN A 194 15.21 5.86 3.38
CA ASN A 194 16.67 5.80 3.27
C ASN A 194 17.12 4.56 2.48
N PRO A 195 17.99 4.71 1.46
CA PRO A 195 18.45 3.60 0.63
C PRO A 195 19.12 2.46 1.41
N ARG A 196 19.68 2.72 2.61
CA ARG A 196 20.26 1.68 3.47
C ARG A 196 19.22 0.70 4.00
N ILE A 197 17.97 1.11 4.12
CA ILE A 197 16.85 0.24 4.45
C ILE A 197 16.30 -0.38 3.17
N GLY A 198 15.99 0.44 2.16
CA GLY A 198 15.38 -0.02 0.92
C GLY A 198 16.24 -1.05 0.17
N ARG A 199 17.56 -0.94 0.23
CA ARG A 199 18.50 -1.87 -0.43
C ARG A 199 19.10 -2.92 0.52
N ASN A 200 18.57 -3.03 1.74
CA ASN A 200 19.06 -4.00 2.73
C ASN A 200 18.71 -5.42 2.26
N PRO A 201 19.67 -6.35 2.12
CA PRO A 201 19.41 -7.73 1.73
C PRO A 201 18.56 -8.51 2.75
N TYR A 202 18.47 -8.04 3.99
CA TYR A 202 17.64 -8.61 5.05
C TYR A 202 16.25 -7.96 5.14
N ALA A 203 15.91 -7.07 4.20
CA ALA A 203 14.59 -6.47 4.10
C ALA A 203 13.92 -6.87 2.76
N SER A 204 12.62 -7.09 2.80
CA SER A 204 11.83 -7.45 1.63
C SER A 204 10.88 -6.32 1.26
N GLN A 205 11.02 -5.78 0.06
CA GLN A 205 10.09 -4.81 -0.48
C GLN A 205 8.82 -5.51 -0.99
N ILE A 206 7.68 -4.97 -0.61
CA ILE A 206 6.34 -5.43 -1.00
C ILE A 206 5.57 -4.20 -1.49
N GLU A 207 5.31 -4.14 -2.77
CA GLU A 207 4.47 -3.10 -3.35
C GLU A 207 2.99 -3.43 -3.14
N ILE A 208 2.23 -2.45 -2.66
CA ILE A 208 0.77 -2.46 -2.64
C ILE A 208 0.32 -1.70 -3.88
N PRO A 209 -0.14 -2.39 -4.92
CA PRO A 209 -0.55 -1.74 -6.17
C PRO A 209 -1.91 -1.08 -6.03
N LEU A 210 -2.22 -0.16 -6.92
CA LEU A 210 -3.59 0.29 -7.16
C LEU A 210 -4.47 -0.92 -7.55
N PRO A 211 -5.78 -0.90 -7.20
CA PRO A 211 -6.67 -2.01 -7.50
C PRO A 211 -6.81 -2.22 -9.02
N ASP A 212 -6.76 -3.47 -9.44
CA ASP A 212 -7.04 -3.86 -10.82
C ASP A 212 -8.56 -3.72 -11.16
N GLU A 213 -8.94 -3.99 -12.41
CA GLU A 213 -10.34 -3.88 -12.84
C GLU A 213 -11.28 -4.78 -12.01
N LYS A 214 -10.85 -6.01 -11.73
CA LYS A 214 -11.62 -6.99 -10.98
C LYS A 214 -11.78 -6.59 -9.52
N GLU A 215 -10.74 -6.08 -8.91
CA GLU A 215 -10.75 -5.57 -7.53
C GLU A 215 -11.58 -4.31 -7.39
N ARG A 216 -11.56 -3.41 -8.41
CA ARG A 216 -12.45 -2.25 -8.43
C ARG A 216 -13.91 -2.68 -8.61
N LEU A 217 -14.18 -3.66 -9.47
CA LEU A 217 -15.53 -4.21 -9.62
C LEU A 217 -16.06 -4.78 -8.30
N GLU A 218 -15.25 -5.60 -7.61
CA GLU A 218 -15.57 -6.16 -6.30
C GLU A 218 -15.90 -5.05 -5.29
N TYR A 219 -15.11 -3.98 -5.27
CA TYR A 219 -15.35 -2.83 -4.41
C TYR A 219 -16.65 -2.09 -4.73
N ILE A 220 -16.92 -1.82 -6.01
CA ILE A 220 -18.14 -1.15 -6.48
C ILE A 220 -19.38 -1.96 -6.11
N GLU A 221 -19.37 -3.27 -6.35
CA GLU A 221 -20.47 -4.18 -6.00
C GLU A 221 -20.69 -4.23 -4.50
N TRP A 222 -19.63 -4.31 -3.71
CA TRP A 222 -19.71 -4.27 -2.24
C TRP A 222 -20.31 -2.95 -1.74
N LYS A 223 -19.82 -1.81 -2.23
CA LYS A 223 -20.28 -0.48 -1.82
C LYS A 223 -21.75 -0.26 -2.15
N LEU A 224 -22.20 -0.79 -3.26
CA LEU A 224 -23.59 -0.67 -3.75
C LEU A 224 -24.49 -1.84 -3.33
N SER A 225 -24.02 -2.79 -2.53
CA SER A 225 -24.78 -4.01 -2.16
C SER A 225 -26.13 -3.73 -1.45
N GLY A 226 -26.32 -2.54 -0.89
CA GLY A 226 -27.57 -2.12 -0.25
C GLY A 226 -28.53 -1.34 -1.14
N LYS A 227 -28.17 -1.02 -2.39
CA LYS A 227 -28.98 -0.22 -3.33
C LYS A 227 -28.82 -0.73 -4.76
N PRO A 228 -29.87 -0.75 -5.57
CA PRO A 228 -29.77 -1.05 -6.99
C PRO A 228 -28.81 -0.06 -7.68
N VAL A 229 -27.83 -0.57 -8.43
CA VAL A 229 -26.85 0.27 -9.16
C VAL A 229 -27.53 1.35 -9.99
N ARG A 230 -28.69 1.04 -10.60
CA ARG A 230 -29.48 1.96 -11.44
C ARG A 230 -30.04 3.18 -10.69
N GLU A 231 -30.12 3.13 -9.37
CA GLU A 231 -30.54 4.30 -8.57
C GLU A 231 -29.40 5.28 -8.36
N VAL A 232 -28.15 4.79 -8.33
CA VAL A 232 -26.94 5.57 -8.04
C VAL A 232 -26.23 6.00 -9.33
N SER A 233 -26.28 5.18 -10.37
CA SER A 233 -25.52 5.39 -11.61
C SER A 233 -26.29 4.95 -12.85
N GLU A 234 -26.07 5.64 -13.96
CA GLU A 234 -26.50 5.22 -15.29
C GLU A 234 -25.56 4.18 -15.90
N ILE A 235 -24.36 4.03 -15.32
CA ILE A 235 -23.32 3.11 -15.77
C ILE A 235 -23.43 1.83 -14.94
N ALA A 236 -23.41 0.66 -15.59
CA ALA A 236 -23.34 -0.62 -14.91
C ALA A 236 -21.98 -0.80 -14.21
N ALA A 237 -21.91 -1.67 -13.17
CA ALA A 237 -20.71 -1.84 -12.35
C ALA A 237 -19.46 -2.25 -13.17
N GLY A 238 -19.60 -3.17 -14.14
CA GLY A 238 -18.47 -3.60 -15.00
C GLY A 238 -17.85 -2.45 -15.82
N PRO A 239 -18.64 -1.76 -16.68
CA PRO A 239 -18.14 -0.56 -17.38
C PRO A 239 -17.61 0.53 -16.45
N MET A 240 -18.19 0.71 -15.25
CA MET A 240 -17.69 1.66 -14.26
C MET A 240 -16.30 1.26 -13.76
N ALA A 241 -16.07 -0.04 -13.49
CA ALA A 241 -14.76 -0.54 -13.08
C ALA A 241 -13.69 -0.33 -14.17
N GLN A 242 -14.06 -0.43 -15.45
CA GLN A 242 -13.14 -0.13 -16.56
C GLN A 242 -12.82 1.36 -16.65
N MET A 243 -13.82 2.22 -16.57
CA MET A 243 -13.66 3.68 -16.66
C MET A 243 -12.84 4.26 -15.51
N THR A 244 -12.83 3.59 -14.35
CA THR A 244 -12.10 4.00 -13.14
C THR A 244 -10.69 3.43 -13.04
N ALA A 245 -10.11 2.93 -14.13
CA ALA A 245 -8.72 2.48 -14.17
C ALA A 245 -7.75 3.54 -13.61
N GLY A 246 -6.84 3.13 -12.70
CA GLY A 246 -5.90 4.03 -12.04
C GLY A 246 -6.44 4.76 -10.81
N MET A 247 -7.67 4.49 -10.37
CA MET A 247 -8.22 5.04 -9.12
C MET A 247 -8.05 4.06 -7.97
N SER A 248 -7.71 4.57 -6.79
CA SER A 248 -7.74 3.84 -5.52
C SER A 248 -9.18 3.57 -5.06
N ARG A 249 -9.38 2.63 -4.13
CA ARG A 249 -10.70 2.36 -3.53
C ARG A 249 -11.21 3.56 -2.73
N VAL A 250 -10.31 4.31 -2.08
CA VAL A 250 -10.65 5.56 -1.38
C VAL A 250 -11.19 6.61 -2.36
N ALA A 251 -10.57 6.74 -3.54
CA ALA A 251 -11.04 7.63 -4.58
C ALA A 251 -12.41 7.19 -5.12
N LEU A 252 -12.60 5.89 -5.36
CA LEU A 252 -13.88 5.30 -5.72
C LEU A 252 -14.95 5.52 -4.64
N ASP A 253 -14.59 5.34 -3.37
CA ASP A 253 -15.51 5.57 -2.24
C ASP A 253 -16.09 6.98 -2.25
N ARG A 254 -15.24 7.97 -2.47
CA ARG A 254 -15.66 9.37 -2.56
C ARG A 254 -16.66 9.59 -3.69
N VAL A 255 -16.35 9.11 -4.89
CA VAL A 255 -17.23 9.28 -6.07
C VAL A 255 -18.58 8.57 -5.88
N LEU A 256 -18.56 7.34 -5.37
CA LEU A 256 -19.79 6.57 -5.14
C LEU A 256 -20.64 7.15 -4.00
N THR A 257 -20.01 7.59 -2.91
CA THR A 257 -20.72 8.21 -1.78
C THR A 257 -21.39 9.52 -2.20
N GLU A 258 -20.72 10.34 -3.02
CA GLU A 258 -21.30 11.54 -3.59
C GLU A 258 -22.50 11.22 -4.49
N ALA A 259 -22.38 10.20 -5.34
CA ALA A 259 -23.47 9.75 -6.21
C ALA A 259 -24.66 9.13 -5.45
N MET A 260 -24.39 8.47 -4.31
CA MET A 260 -25.46 7.92 -3.44
C MET A 260 -26.27 8.97 -2.71
N SER A 261 -25.73 10.17 -2.53
CA SER A 261 -26.35 11.30 -1.80
C SER A 261 -26.80 12.43 -2.71
N GLY A 262 -26.44 12.38 -4.00
CA GLY A 262 -26.67 13.44 -4.98
C GLY A 262 -27.27 12.96 -6.29
N PRO A 263 -27.04 13.69 -7.39
CA PRO A 263 -27.49 13.28 -8.70
C PRO A 263 -26.73 12.04 -9.19
N LYS A 264 -27.41 11.22 -9.99
CA LYS A 264 -26.86 9.98 -10.55
C LYS A 264 -25.54 10.20 -11.26
N LEU A 265 -24.68 9.21 -11.15
CA LEU A 265 -23.36 9.20 -11.80
C LEU A 265 -23.54 8.90 -13.30
N THR A 266 -23.24 9.88 -14.15
CA THR A 266 -23.15 9.73 -15.60
C THR A 266 -21.71 9.45 -16.03
N ALA A 267 -21.51 8.98 -17.27
CA ALA A 267 -20.18 8.71 -17.81
C ALA A 267 -19.30 9.98 -17.85
N ASP A 268 -19.88 11.10 -18.22
CA ASP A 268 -19.13 12.37 -18.32
C ASP A 268 -18.73 12.87 -16.93
N ARG A 269 -19.64 12.81 -15.97
CA ARG A 269 -19.35 13.18 -14.58
C ARG A 269 -18.25 12.28 -13.96
N LEU A 270 -18.28 10.98 -14.27
CA LEU A 270 -17.23 10.06 -13.82
C LEU A 270 -15.86 10.41 -14.42
N LYS A 271 -15.82 10.78 -15.71
CA LYS A 271 -14.58 11.23 -16.37
C LYS A 271 -14.04 12.52 -15.75
N GLU A 272 -14.91 13.50 -15.49
CA GLU A 272 -14.51 14.75 -14.81
C GLU A 272 -13.95 14.48 -13.42
N LYS A 273 -14.65 13.69 -12.60
CA LYS A 273 -14.17 13.32 -11.26
C LYS A 273 -12.84 12.57 -11.29
N LYS A 274 -12.69 11.64 -12.21
CA LYS A 274 -11.41 10.95 -12.42
C LYS A 274 -10.29 11.93 -12.77
N LYS A 275 -10.55 12.88 -13.67
CA LYS A 275 -9.59 13.93 -14.05
C LYS A 275 -9.19 14.78 -12.84
N GLU A 276 -10.16 15.25 -12.06
CA GLU A 276 -9.92 16.03 -10.83
C GLU A 276 -9.04 15.27 -9.83
N ILE A 277 -9.33 13.99 -9.60
CA ILE A 277 -8.59 13.14 -8.64
C ILE A 277 -7.15 12.94 -9.10
N ILE A 278 -6.94 12.55 -10.37
CA ILE A 278 -5.60 12.33 -10.91
C ILE A 278 -4.79 13.65 -10.91
N GLN A 279 -5.40 14.78 -11.27
CA GLN A 279 -4.72 16.07 -11.21
C GLN A 279 -4.30 16.47 -9.79
N ALA A 280 -5.14 16.15 -8.79
CA ALA A 280 -4.81 16.41 -7.39
C ALA A 280 -3.66 15.51 -6.89
N GLU A 281 -3.63 14.24 -7.25
CA GLU A 281 -2.57 13.29 -6.87
C GLU A 281 -1.21 13.64 -7.49
N VAL A 282 -1.20 14.19 -8.69
CA VAL A 282 0.06 14.54 -9.40
C VAL A 282 0.51 15.97 -9.09
N HIS A 283 -0.12 16.66 -8.14
CA HIS A 283 0.24 18.03 -7.71
C HIS A 283 0.43 19.02 -8.87
N GLY A 284 -0.35 18.88 -9.94
CA GLY A 284 -0.28 19.74 -11.11
C GLY A 284 0.93 19.49 -12.03
N LEU A 285 1.70 18.40 -11.82
CA LEU A 285 2.81 18.01 -12.70
C LEU A 285 2.35 17.47 -14.06
N LEU A 286 1.09 17.03 -14.16
CA LEU A 286 0.48 16.54 -15.39
C LEU A 286 -0.69 17.43 -15.77
N GLU A 287 -0.70 17.87 -17.03
CA GLU A 287 -1.82 18.56 -17.64
C GLU A 287 -2.59 17.58 -18.54
N PHE A 288 -3.90 17.48 -18.34
CA PHE A 288 -4.77 16.74 -19.24
C PHE A 288 -5.10 17.63 -20.43
N ILE A 289 -4.50 17.36 -21.57
CA ILE A 289 -4.83 18.02 -22.82
C ILE A 289 -5.97 17.24 -23.48
N GLU A 290 -7.12 17.86 -23.62
CA GLU A 290 -8.19 17.29 -24.46
C GLU A 290 -7.84 17.59 -25.91
N PRO A 291 -7.69 16.55 -26.77
CA PRO A 291 -7.33 16.76 -28.15
C PRO A 291 -8.44 17.54 -28.83
N ALA A 292 -8.11 18.73 -29.34
CA ALA A 292 -9.05 19.56 -30.10
C ALA A 292 -9.26 19.00 -31.52
N PHE A 293 -8.45 18.03 -31.94
CA PHE A 293 -8.43 17.49 -33.31
C PHE A 293 -8.32 15.97 -33.30
N SER A 294 -8.96 15.34 -34.30
CA SER A 294 -8.82 13.90 -34.56
C SER A 294 -7.49 13.64 -35.30
N ILE A 295 -6.90 12.45 -35.09
CA ILE A 295 -5.72 11.98 -35.79
C ILE A 295 -5.87 12.02 -37.34
N ASP A 296 -7.11 11.97 -37.83
CA ASP A 296 -7.42 12.07 -39.26
C ASP A 296 -7.13 13.46 -39.84
N MET A 297 -7.15 14.52 -39.00
CA MET A 297 -6.85 15.88 -39.40
C MET A 297 -5.35 16.15 -39.58
N VAL A 298 -4.51 15.23 -39.11
CA VAL A 298 -3.06 15.33 -39.29
C VAL A 298 -2.72 14.97 -40.74
N ALA A 299 -2.24 15.93 -41.52
CA ALA A 299 -1.81 15.69 -42.90
C ALA A 299 -0.47 14.93 -42.94
N GLY A 300 -0.36 13.91 -43.78
CA GLY A 300 0.87 13.13 -43.92
C GLY A 300 1.08 12.16 -42.73
N HIS A 301 2.33 11.85 -42.47
CA HIS A 301 2.78 10.96 -41.37
C HIS A 301 2.09 9.58 -41.30
N ALA A 302 1.71 8.98 -42.44
CA ALA A 302 0.93 7.74 -42.52
C ALA A 302 1.48 6.63 -41.61
N ARG A 303 2.80 6.40 -41.67
CA ARG A 303 3.45 5.35 -40.84
C ARG A 303 3.34 5.62 -39.34
N ALA A 304 3.45 6.89 -38.92
CA ALA A 304 3.30 7.25 -37.49
C ALA A 304 1.85 7.11 -37.03
N LYS A 305 0.89 7.52 -37.86
CA LYS A 305 -0.54 7.31 -37.60
C LYS A 305 -0.90 5.82 -37.46
N ASP A 306 -0.45 4.98 -38.41
CA ASP A 306 -0.70 3.55 -38.36
C ASP A 306 -0.15 2.92 -37.07
N LEU A 307 1.05 3.33 -36.66
CA LEU A 307 1.66 2.84 -35.42
C LEU A 307 0.90 3.28 -34.17
N LEU A 308 0.45 4.53 -34.10
CA LEU A 308 -0.36 5.03 -33.00
C LEU A 308 -1.73 4.35 -32.93
N LEU A 309 -2.41 4.15 -34.08
CA LEU A 309 -3.69 3.46 -34.17
C LEU A 309 -3.56 1.99 -33.78
N GLN A 310 -2.49 1.30 -34.22
CA GLN A 310 -2.21 -0.08 -33.80
C GLN A 310 -1.98 -0.18 -32.30
N THR A 311 -1.24 0.78 -31.71
CA THR A 311 -1.00 0.82 -30.27
C THR A 311 -2.29 1.08 -29.52
N ALA A 312 -3.12 2.05 -29.95
CA ALA A 312 -4.41 2.33 -29.37
C ALA A 312 -5.35 1.11 -29.41
N TRP A 313 -5.37 0.40 -30.56
CA TRP A 313 -6.13 -0.85 -30.70
C TRP A 313 -5.63 -1.95 -29.76
N ALA A 314 -4.30 -2.11 -29.62
CA ALA A 314 -3.72 -3.08 -28.72
C ALA A 314 -4.08 -2.80 -27.26
N ILE A 315 -4.06 -1.53 -26.83
CA ILE A 315 -4.49 -1.10 -25.49
C ILE A 315 -5.97 -1.41 -25.28
N GLN A 316 -6.85 -1.05 -26.24
CA GLN A 316 -8.29 -1.27 -26.15
C GLN A 316 -8.67 -2.76 -26.11
N THR A 317 -7.86 -3.61 -26.75
CA THR A 317 -8.09 -5.07 -26.77
C THR A 317 -7.35 -5.83 -25.67
N GLY A 318 -6.69 -5.13 -24.73
CA GLY A 318 -6.00 -5.73 -23.58
C GLY A 318 -4.71 -6.49 -23.93
N LYS A 319 -4.16 -6.26 -25.15
CA LYS A 319 -2.91 -6.89 -25.61
C LYS A 319 -1.70 -6.07 -25.17
N SER A 320 -1.48 -5.98 -23.85
CA SER A 320 -0.40 -5.18 -23.25
C SER A 320 1.00 -5.60 -23.72
N ASP A 321 1.19 -6.87 -24.07
CA ASP A 321 2.50 -7.42 -24.47
C ASP A 321 3.04 -6.84 -25.79
N VAL A 322 2.17 -6.26 -26.62
CA VAL A 322 2.54 -5.64 -27.90
C VAL A 322 2.47 -4.12 -27.87
N VAL A 323 2.14 -3.53 -26.72
CA VAL A 323 2.07 -2.08 -26.56
C VAL A 323 3.48 -1.51 -26.36
N THR A 324 3.85 -0.56 -27.20
CA THR A 324 5.12 0.17 -27.05
C THR A 324 5.06 1.09 -25.85
N MET A 325 6.01 0.99 -24.90
CA MET A 325 6.05 1.76 -23.67
C MET A 325 6.25 3.27 -23.88
N GLY A 326 6.66 3.70 -25.06
CA GLY A 326 6.83 5.11 -25.41
C GLY A 326 7.26 5.30 -26.86
N PHE A 327 7.06 6.50 -27.37
CA PHE A 327 7.46 6.90 -28.72
C PHE A 327 8.43 8.06 -28.63
N LEU A 328 9.57 7.93 -29.34
CA LEU A 328 10.46 9.04 -29.57
C LEU A 328 10.21 9.61 -30.98
N SER A 329 9.65 10.81 -31.05
CA SER A 329 9.39 11.49 -32.31
C SER A 329 10.54 12.42 -32.67
N TRP A 330 11.24 12.14 -33.76
CA TRP A 330 12.33 12.97 -34.30
C TRP A 330 12.05 13.37 -35.74
N CYS A 331 11.93 14.66 -36.00
CA CYS A 331 11.76 15.23 -37.33
C CYS A 331 12.11 16.73 -37.33
N PRO A 332 12.34 17.38 -38.50
CA PRO A 332 12.63 18.80 -38.60
C PRO A 332 11.58 19.70 -37.93
N VAL A 333 11.96 20.93 -37.61
CA VAL A 333 11.05 21.94 -37.02
C VAL A 333 9.96 22.28 -38.04
N GLY A 334 8.72 22.48 -37.61
CA GLY A 334 7.59 22.83 -38.47
C GLY A 334 6.87 21.67 -39.16
N THR A 335 7.24 20.42 -38.89
CA THR A 335 6.62 19.24 -39.51
C THR A 335 5.38 18.69 -38.80
N GLY A 336 4.80 19.41 -37.83
CA GLY A 336 3.54 19.00 -37.16
C GLY A 336 3.70 17.99 -36.02
N LYS A 337 4.90 17.86 -35.41
CA LYS A 337 5.14 16.94 -34.26
C LYS A 337 4.17 17.17 -33.12
N THR A 338 4.04 18.41 -32.68
CA THR A 338 3.16 18.81 -31.59
C THR A 338 1.70 18.52 -31.93
N PHE A 339 1.31 18.75 -33.19
CA PHE A 339 -0.04 18.46 -33.67
C PHE A 339 -0.37 16.96 -33.75
N LEU A 340 0.64 16.12 -33.98
CA LEU A 340 0.50 14.65 -33.94
C LEU A 340 0.43 14.13 -32.50
N ALA A 341 1.03 14.85 -31.54
CA ALA A 341 1.10 14.44 -30.13
C ALA A 341 -0.05 15.00 -29.28
N SER A 342 -0.71 16.07 -29.73
CA SER A 342 -1.92 16.66 -29.13
C SER A 342 -3.21 16.01 -29.65
#